data_42cbf70b328e23efb74039d908edeb10
#
_entry.id   42cbf70b328e23efb74039d908edeb10
#
_cell.length_a   1.000
_cell.length_b   1.000
_cell.length_c   1.000
_cell.angle_alpha   90.00
_cell.angle_beta   90.00
_cell.angle_gamma   90.00
#
_symmetry.space_group_name_H-M   'P 1'
#
loop_
_entity.id
_entity.type
_entity.pdbx_description
1 polymer ?
#
loop_
_entity_poly.entity_id
_entity_poly.type
_entity_poly.pdbx_seq_one_letter_code
_entity_poly.pdbx_strand_id
1 'polypeptide(L)'
;MKGRFRFWGLYCGLILSFVLHYFATSQLKIYENHLWELFDSLKATIIMYLGNGLHAIYYVVAFLLMLFLCNTKNFKIIEELIFLALPALLLLVTGSIMTNLFLWVYTNSSYCIPFGAMLLSVFLYRIYAYEIRGK
;
A
#
# COMPACT_ATOMS: atom_id res chain seq x y z
N MET A 1 -18.07 -11.20 16.77
CA MET A 1 -18.10 -11.33 15.30
C MET A 1 -18.01 -9.99 14.55
N LYS A 2 -18.75 -8.94 14.94
CA LYS A 2 -18.74 -7.63 14.22
C LYS A 2 -17.36 -6.97 14.05
N GLY A 3 -16.47 -7.04 15.07
CA GLY A 3 -15.14 -6.39 14.98
C GLY A 3 -14.18 -7.08 14.00
N ARG A 4 -14.33 -8.40 13.82
CA ARG A 4 -13.49 -9.16 12.90
C ARG A 4 -13.88 -8.93 11.44
N PHE A 5 -15.18 -8.86 11.17
CA PHE A 5 -15.67 -8.50 9.84
C PHE A 5 -15.21 -7.10 9.42
N ARG A 6 -15.19 -6.15 10.37
CA ARG A 6 -14.66 -4.81 10.13
C ARG A 6 -13.17 -4.81 9.82
N PHE A 7 -12.36 -5.62 10.51
CA PHE A 7 -10.93 -5.78 10.22
C PHE A 7 -10.71 -6.23 8.78
N TRP A 8 -11.38 -7.32 8.36
CA TRP A 8 -11.23 -7.85 7.01
C TRP A 8 -11.71 -6.89 5.93
N GLY A 9 -12.82 -6.19 6.16
CA GLY A 9 -13.31 -5.17 5.24
C GLY A 9 -12.30 -4.03 5.02
N LEU A 10 -11.69 -3.52 6.10
CA LEU A 10 -10.68 -2.47 6.02
C LEU A 10 -9.39 -2.98 5.38
N TYR A 11 -8.96 -4.20 5.67
CA TYR A 11 -7.79 -4.82 5.08
C TYR A 11 -7.97 -5.02 3.56
N CYS A 12 -9.09 -5.57 3.13
CA CYS A 12 -9.42 -5.69 1.71
C CYS A 12 -9.51 -4.31 1.03
N GLY A 13 -10.08 -3.32 1.71
CA GLY A 13 -10.12 -1.93 1.22
C GLY A 13 -8.72 -1.35 1.02
N LEU A 14 -7.78 -1.63 1.93
CA LEU A 14 -6.39 -1.19 1.82
C LEU A 14 -5.70 -1.83 0.61
N ILE A 15 -5.85 -3.14 0.42
CA ILE A 15 -5.30 -3.86 -0.74
C ILE A 15 -5.92 -3.32 -2.03
N LEU A 16 -7.24 -3.16 -2.07
CA LEU A 16 -7.93 -2.65 -3.25
C LEU A 16 -7.47 -1.24 -3.61
N SER A 17 -7.31 -0.35 -2.62
CA SER A 17 -6.80 1.00 -2.83
C SER A 17 -5.38 0.99 -3.42
N PHE A 18 -4.51 0.08 -2.97
CA PHE A 18 -3.18 -0.10 -3.52
C PHE A 18 -3.22 -0.56 -4.99
N VAL A 19 -4.03 -1.57 -5.31
CA VAL A 19 -4.17 -2.09 -6.67
C VAL A 19 -4.70 -1.03 -7.62
N LEU A 20 -5.75 -0.31 -7.22
CA LEU A 20 -6.33 0.77 -8.04
C LEU A 20 -5.33 1.92 -8.26
N HIS A 21 -4.61 2.31 -7.20
CA HIS A 21 -3.58 3.34 -7.30
C HIS A 21 -2.46 2.94 -8.25
N TYR A 22 -1.93 1.71 -8.10
CA TYR A 22 -0.90 1.17 -8.99
C TYR A 22 -1.37 1.18 -10.46
N PHE A 23 -2.57 0.67 -10.70
CA PHE A 23 -3.11 0.59 -12.06
C PHE A 23 -3.30 1.99 -12.67
N ALA A 24 -3.93 2.90 -11.95
CA ALA A 24 -4.20 4.25 -12.44
C ALA A 24 -2.90 5.02 -12.73
N THR A 25 -1.94 4.98 -11.80
CA THR A 25 -0.68 5.73 -11.98
C THR A 25 0.22 5.12 -13.05
N SER A 26 0.24 3.79 -13.19
CA SER A 26 1.02 3.14 -14.26
C SER A 26 0.46 3.45 -15.65
N GLN A 27 -0.87 3.48 -15.82
CA GLN A 27 -1.49 3.88 -17.09
C GLN A 27 -1.22 5.36 -17.42
N LEU A 28 -1.33 6.24 -16.45
CA LEU A 28 -0.98 7.65 -16.64
C LEU A 28 0.49 7.83 -17.02
N LYS A 29 1.39 7.06 -16.42
CA LYS A 29 2.83 7.12 -16.74
C LYS A 29 3.14 6.67 -18.16
N ILE A 30 2.48 5.60 -18.62
CA ILE A 30 2.60 5.14 -20.01
C ILE A 30 2.12 6.24 -20.98
N TYR A 31 0.98 6.86 -20.68
CA TYR A 31 0.42 7.93 -21.51
C TYR A 31 1.29 9.19 -21.49
N GLU A 32 1.81 9.58 -20.32
CA GLU A 32 2.76 10.69 -20.18
C GLU A 32 4.00 10.47 -21.05
N ASN A 33 4.62 9.29 -20.98
CA ASN A 33 5.80 8.96 -21.78
C ASN A 33 5.52 9.06 -23.27
N HIS A 34 4.37 8.58 -23.73
CA HIS A 34 3.95 8.70 -25.14
C HIS A 34 3.79 10.17 -25.57
N LEU A 35 3.26 11.04 -24.72
CA LEU A 35 3.14 12.47 -25.00
C LEU A 35 4.51 13.15 -25.08
N TRP A 36 5.49 12.75 -24.26
CA TRP A 36 6.85 13.25 -24.37
C TRP A 36 7.51 12.84 -25.69
N GLU A 37 7.29 11.62 -26.16
CA GLU A 37 7.74 11.15 -27.47
C GLU A 37 7.15 11.96 -28.64
N LEU A 38 5.90 12.43 -28.48
CA LEU A 38 5.22 13.28 -29.45
C LEU A 38 5.57 14.79 -29.31
N PHE A 39 6.50 15.14 -28.43
CA PHE A 39 6.89 16.53 -28.12
C PHE A 39 5.73 17.43 -27.62
N ASP A 40 4.64 16.84 -27.11
CA ASP A 40 3.53 17.58 -26.49
C ASP A 40 3.79 17.81 -25.00
N SER A 41 4.76 18.69 -24.71
CA SER A 41 5.25 18.95 -23.34
C SER A 41 4.17 19.51 -22.41
N LEU A 42 3.21 20.28 -22.94
CA LEU A 42 2.15 20.86 -22.11
C LEU A 42 1.20 19.78 -21.60
N LYS A 43 0.72 18.90 -22.48
CA LYS A 43 -0.15 17.79 -22.05
C LYS A 43 0.59 16.80 -21.18
N ALA A 44 1.85 16.46 -21.50
CA ALA A 44 2.68 15.59 -20.68
C ALA A 44 2.83 16.14 -19.24
N THR A 45 3.07 17.44 -19.10
CA THR A 45 3.16 18.10 -17.80
C THR A 45 1.84 18.03 -17.02
N ILE A 46 0.69 18.25 -17.67
CA ILE A 46 -0.63 18.11 -17.03
C ILE A 46 -0.85 16.68 -16.53
N ILE A 47 -0.54 15.68 -17.33
CA ILE A 47 -0.67 14.26 -16.94
C ILE A 47 0.25 13.91 -15.77
N MET A 48 1.47 14.41 -15.74
CA MET A 48 2.39 14.24 -14.62
C MET A 48 1.80 14.81 -13.32
N TYR A 49 1.20 16.01 -13.33
CA TYR A 49 0.55 16.58 -12.16
C TYR A 49 -0.68 15.79 -11.73
N LEU A 50 -1.47 15.25 -12.65
CA LEU A 50 -2.58 14.35 -12.34
C LEU A 50 -2.08 13.07 -11.65
N GLY A 51 -0.99 12.47 -12.13
CA GLY A 51 -0.36 11.32 -11.50
C GLY A 51 0.08 11.62 -10.06
N ASN A 52 0.74 12.75 -9.84
CA ASN A 52 1.15 13.19 -8.50
C ASN A 52 -0.05 13.43 -7.58
N GLY A 53 -1.15 14.01 -8.10
CA GLY A 53 -2.39 14.18 -7.36
C GLY A 53 -3.02 12.85 -6.94
N LEU A 54 -3.02 11.85 -7.82
CA LEU A 54 -3.50 10.50 -7.49
C LEU A 54 -2.62 9.83 -6.42
N HIS A 55 -1.31 10.00 -6.45
CA HIS A 55 -0.43 9.54 -5.37
C HIS A 55 -0.80 10.17 -4.03
N ALA A 56 -1.00 11.48 -4.00
CA ALA A 56 -1.38 12.19 -2.77
C ALA A 56 -2.73 11.68 -2.22
N ILE A 57 -3.74 11.54 -3.08
CA ILE A 57 -5.05 11.00 -2.70
C ILE A 57 -4.92 9.58 -2.14
N TYR A 58 -4.15 8.73 -2.80
CA TYR A 58 -3.91 7.37 -2.33
C TYR A 58 -3.32 7.35 -0.91
N TYR A 59 -2.27 8.14 -0.65
CA TYR A 59 -1.65 8.16 0.67
C TYR A 59 -2.60 8.65 1.76
N VAL A 60 -3.46 9.63 1.48
CA VAL A 60 -4.50 10.08 2.42
C VAL A 60 -5.49 8.95 2.70
N VAL A 61 -6.00 8.29 1.67
CA VAL A 61 -6.95 7.17 1.81
C VAL A 61 -6.31 6.00 2.56
N ALA A 62 -5.10 5.61 2.18
CA ALA A 62 -4.37 4.52 2.83
C ALA A 62 -4.11 4.84 4.32
N PHE A 63 -3.71 6.07 4.65
CA PHE A 63 -3.50 6.51 6.02
C PHE A 63 -4.79 6.42 6.86
N LEU A 64 -5.92 6.88 6.33
CA LEU A 64 -7.22 6.77 7.01
C LEU A 64 -7.62 5.31 7.24
N LEU A 65 -7.46 4.45 6.22
CA LEU A 65 -7.73 3.03 6.34
C LEU A 65 -6.84 2.37 7.40
N MET A 66 -5.55 2.73 7.46
CA MET A 66 -4.62 2.25 8.48
C MET A 66 -5.05 2.69 9.89
N LEU A 67 -5.43 3.95 10.09
CA LEU A 67 -5.92 4.44 11.39
C LEU A 67 -7.17 3.65 11.84
N PHE A 68 -8.11 3.41 10.93
CA PHE A 68 -9.28 2.60 11.23
C PHE A 68 -8.92 1.14 11.53
N LEU A 69 -7.97 0.56 10.80
CA LEU A 69 -7.49 -0.80 11.01
C LEU A 69 -6.83 -0.95 12.39
N CYS A 70 -5.99 0.02 12.77
CA CYS A 70 -5.35 0.07 14.10
C CYS A 70 -6.36 0.11 15.24
N ASN A 71 -7.51 0.75 15.04
CA ASN A 71 -8.57 0.87 16.04
C ASN A 71 -9.55 -0.31 16.07
N THR A 72 -9.38 -1.33 15.23
CA THR A 72 -10.23 -2.52 15.28
C THR A 72 -9.95 -3.36 16.53
N LYS A 73 -11.00 -3.82 17.19
CA LYS A 73 -10.92 -4.73 18.32
C LYS A 73 -10.63 -6.17 17.83
N ASN A 74 -10.35 -7.09 18.76
CA ASN A 74 -10.11 -8.51 18.50
C ASN A 74 -8.80 -8.81 17.74
N PHE A 75 -7.69 -8.47 18.39
CA PHE A 75 -6.36 -8.85 17.94
C PHE A 75 -6.17 -10.38 17.98
N LYS A 76 -5.67 -10.95 16.90
CA LYS A 76 -5.30 -12.36 16.79
C LYS A 76 -3.91 -12.46 16.16
N ILE A 77 -2.92 -12.70 17.00
CA ILE A 77 -1.50 -12.63 16.61
C ILE A 77 -1.15 -13.49 15.40
N ILE A 78 -1.63 -14.72 15.34
CA ILE A 78 -1.32 -15.64 14.24
C ILE A 78 -1.89 -15.15 12.91
N GLU A 79 -3.17 -14.72 12.91
CA GLU A 79 -3.80 -14.23 11.70
C GLU A 79 -3.15 -12.92 11.22
N GLU A 80 -2.84 -12.00 12.14
CA GLU A 80 -2.22 -10.74 11.78
C GLU A 80 -0.75 -10.90 11.36
N LEU A 81 -0.04 -11.87 11.93
CA LEU A 81 1.29 -12.23 11.47
C LEU A 81 1.27 -12.73 10.03
N ILE A 82 0.31 -13.59 9.68
CA ILE A 82 0.18 -14.13 8.33
C ILE A 82 -0.28 -13.06 7.32
N PHE A 83 -1.22 -12.18 7.68
CA PHE A 83 -1.83 -11.25 6.72
C PHE A 83 -1.23 -9.83 6.74
N LEU A 84 -0.54 -9.42 7.79
CA LEU A 84 0.12 -8.11 7.85
C LEU A 84 1.64 -8.24 7.82
N ALA A 85 2.23 -8.99 8.75
CA ALA A 85 3.68 -9.02 8.90
C ALA A 85 4.38 -9.77 7.76
N LEU A 86 3.90 -10.96 7.39
CA LEU A 86 4.53 -11.77 6.35
C LEU A 86 4.47 -11.08 4.97
N PRO A 87 3.33 -10.57 4.47
CA PRO A 87 3.30 -9.81 3.24
C PRO A 87 4.15 -8.53 3.30
N ALA A 88 4.16 -7.82 4.45
CA ALA A 88 4.99 -6.64 4.63
C ALA A 88 6.48 -6.96 4.47
N LEU A 89 6.95 -7.99 5.15
CA LEU A 89 8.36 -8.43 5.07
C LEU A 89 8.72 -8.91 3.66
N LEU A 90 7.84 -9.66 3.00
CA LEU A 90 8.04 -10.07 1.62
C LEU A 90 8.19 -8.86 0.70
N LEU A 91 7.32 -7.87 0.78
CA LEU A 91 7.39 -6.67 -0.05
C LEU A 91 8.63 -5.82 0.23
N LEU A 92 9.03 -5.68 1.49
CA LEU A 92 10.21 -4.91 1.88
C LEU A 92 11.51 -5.60 1.44
N VAL A 93 11.64 -6.90 1.68
CA VAL A 93 12.85 -7.64 1.30
C VAL A 93 12.98 -7.76 -0.21
N THR A 94 11.92 -8.20 -0.89
CA THR A 94 11.95 -8.40 -2.34
C THR A 94 11.96 -7.08 -3.12
N GLY A 95 11.37 -6.01 -2.58
CA GLY A 95 11.44 -4.67 -3.14
C GLY A 95 12.82 -4.03 -3.02
N SER A 96 13.63 -4.48 -2.05
CA SER A 96 14.99 -3.95 -1.81
C SER A 96 16.08 -4.77 -2.47
N ILE A 97 15.81 -6.05 -2.77
CA ILE A 97 16.81 -6.99 -3.31
C ILE A 97 16.29 -7.54 -4.65
N MET A 98 17.06 -7.37 -5.70
CA MET A 98 16.74 -7.95 -7.01
C MET A 98 16.83 -9.47 -6.93
N THR A 99 15.69 -10.14 -7.05
CA THR A 99 15.59 -11.59 -7.13
C THR A 99 14.80 -12.00 -8.36
N ASN A 100 15.21 -13.08 -9.03
CA ASN A 100 14.51 -13.58 -10.21
C ASN A 100 13.07 -14.02 -9.92
N LEU A 101 12.78 -14.44 -8.68
CA LEU A 101 11.46 -14.89 -8.25
C LEU A 101 10.47 -13.73 -8.05
N PHE A 102 10.94 -12.53 -7.70
CA PHE A 102 10.10 -11.38 -7.36
C PHE A 102 10.47 -10.13 -8.15
N LEU A 103 10.94 -10.32 -9.38
CA LEU A 103 11.37 -9.21 -10.25
C LEU A 103 10.31 -8.13 -10.39
N TRP A 104 9.04 -8.51 -10.44
CA TRP A 104 7.94 -7.53 -10.50
C TRP A 104 7.90 -6.62 -9.26
N VAL A 105 8.08 -7.17 -8.06
CA VAL A 105 8.12 -6.37 -6.82
C VAL A 105 9.32 -5.44 -6.80
N TYR A 106 10.47 -5.91 -7.26
CA TYR A 106 11.67 -5.10 -7.37
C TYR A 106 11.51 -3.95 -8.37
N THR A 107 11.00 -4.22 -9.56
CA THR A 107 10.77 -3.20 -10.60
C THR A 107 9.70 -2.19 -10.20
N ASN A 108 8.77 -2.56 -9.31
CA ASN A 108 7.73 -1.69 -8.77
C ASN A 108 7.99 -1.31 -7.30
N SER A 109 9.24 -1.28 -6.87
CA SER A 109 9.64 -1.02 -5.48
C SER A 109 9.13 0.32 -4.95
N SER A 110 9.01 1.34 -5.80
CA SER A 110 8.43 2.64 -5.44
C SER A 110 6.98 2.58 -4.94
N TYR A 111 6.24 1.54 -5.31
CA TYR A 111 4.89 1.26 -4.81
C TYR A 111 4.89 0.21 -3.69
N CYS A 112 5.66 -0.85 -3.86
CA CYS A 112 5.65 -2.00 -2.97
C CYS A 112 6.30 -1.73 -1.62
N ILE A 113 7.42 -0.99 -1.58
CA ILE A 113 8.13 -0.67 -0.33
C ILE A 113 7.28 0.19 0.60
N PRO A 114 6.68 1.32 0.17
CA PRO A 114 5.80 2.09 1.04
C PRO A 114 4.60 1.30 1.54
N PHE A 115 3.99 0.48 0.68
CA PHE A 115 2.87 -0.36 1.08
C PHE A 115 3.26 -1.42 2.11
N GLY A 116 4.40 -2.09 1.92
CA GLY A 116 4.97 -3.01 2.91
C GLY A 116 5.27 -2.35 4.25
N ALA A 117 5.84 -1.15 4.23
CA ALA A 117 6.10 -0.36 5.43
C ALA A 117 4.80 0.01 6.17
N MET A 118 3.74 0.36 5.44
CA MET A 118 2.42 0.63 6.02
C MET A 118 1.85 -0.61 6.72
N LEU A 119 1.86 -1.78 6.08
CA LEU A 119 1.38 -3.03 6.68
C LEU A 119 2.16 -3.40 7.94
N LEU A 120 3.49 -3.27 7.90
CA LEU A 120 4.34 -3.54 9.06
C LEU A 120 4.05 -2.58 10.22
N SER A 121 3.87 -1.30 9.93
CA SER A 121 3.54 -0.29 10.94
C SER A 121 2.20 -0.59 11.64
N VAL A 122 1.19 -1.01 10.88
CA VAL A 122 -0.11 -1.44 11.43
C VAL A 122 0.09 -2.63 12.37
N PHE A 123 0.83 -3.65 11.93
CA PHE A 123 1.09 -4.84 12.74
C PHE A 123 1.80 -4.51 14.06
N LEU A 124 2.87 -3.74 14.00
CA LEU A 124 3.64 -3.33 15.19
C LEU A 124 2.79 -2.51 16.16
N TYR A 125 2.02 -1.56 15.65
CA TYR A 125 1.12 -0.76 16.48
C TYR A 125 0.07 -1.64 17.17
N ARG A 126 -0.49 -2.62 16.48
CA ARG A 126 -1.53 -3.50 17.03
C ARG A 126 -0.97 -4.44 18.10
N ILE A 127 0.25 -4.96 17.95
CA ILE A 127 0.94 -5.69 19.02
C ILE A 127 1.13 -4.79 20.25
N TYR A 128 1.69 -3.62 20.06
CA TYR A 128 1.92 -2.66 21.13
C TYR A 128 0.62 -2.30 21.87
N ALA A 129 -0.43 -1.99 21.13
CA ALA A 129 -1.73 -1.67 21.70
C ALA A 129 -2.36 -2.86 22.44
N TYR A 130 -2.11 -4.08 21.99
CA TYR A 130 -2.57 -5.30 22.67
C TYR A 130 -1.85 -5.52 24.00
N GLU A 131 -0.53 -5.37 24.02
CA GLU A 131 0.27 -5.53 25.24
C GLU A 131 -0.09 -4.50 26.32
N ILE A 132 -0.34 -3.25 25.93
CA ILE A 132 -0.73 -2.19 26.88
C ILE A 132 -2.15 -2.41 27.41
N ARG A 133 -3.09 -2.85 26.56
CA ARG A 133 -4.49 -3.05 26.99
C ARG A 133 -4.71 -4.38 27.73
N GLY A 134 -3.79 -5.31 27.61
CA GLY A 134 -3.81 -6.60 28.33
C GLY A 134 -3.25 -6.54 29.74
N LYS A 135 -2.68 -5.40 30.11
CA LYS A 135 -2.26 -5.07 31.50
C LYS A 135 -3.28 -4.16 32.16
#